data_71818b33c34adf11592618cfe5a4dfe5
#
_entry.id   71818b33c34adf11592618cfe5a4dfe5
#
_cell.length_a   1.000
_cell.length_b   1.000
_cell.length_c   1.000
_cell.angle_alpha   90.00
_cell.angle_beta   90.00
_cell.angle_gamma   90.00
#
_symmetry.space_group_name_H-M   'P 1'
#
loop_
_entity.id
_entity.type
_entity.pdbx_description
1 polymer ?
#
loop_
_entity_poly.entity_id
_entity_poly.type
_entity_poly.pdbx_seq_one_letter_code
_entity_poly.pdbx_strand_id
1 'polypeptide(L)'
;MPNLITIITAVHAPGAEYLPDAYKSLREQELPDGWDWQWVVQEDGETDAVRPYVPDDARVSFGQGRAGRAAMARTMGLARAEGAYVKVLDADDMLTPGALARDLRALMDHPDLGWATCRALDLLPDGSTVGFEGDPPQGPIARGAVLEFWRSNDHRAQVHPATLFVRRDLLLALGGWMALPASEDTGLLMALNAVSRGWFTAETGLLYRKWPGQVTSQSAHTDEAERAARFAVVEARARVLAAMDGWRHDARR
;
A
#
# COMPACT_ATOMS: atom_id res chain seq x y z
N MET A 1 -9.94 -19.89 0.68
CA MET A 1 -8.96 -19.08 1.42
C MET A 1 -9.65 -18.54 2.66
N PRO A 2 -8.97 -18.32 3.76
CA PRO A 2 -9.61 -17.72 4.93
C PRO A 2 -10.16 -16.33 4.59
N ASN A 3 -11.27 -15.96 5.18
CA ASN A 3 -11.82 -14.59 5.12
C ASN A 3 -10.93 -13.66 5.97
N LEU A 4 -9.75 -13.38 5.47
CA LEU A 4 -8.70 -12.68 6.19
C LEU A 4 -8.10 -11.59 5.28
N ILE A 5 -7.87 -10.43 5.87
CA ILE A 5 -7.10 -9.34 5.28
C ILE A 5 -5.73 -9.30 5.94
N THR A 6 -4.66 -9.34 5.17
CA THR A 6 -3.32 -9.06 5.70
C THR A 6 -2.97 -7.60 5.53
N ILE A 7 -2.64 -6.93 6.61
CA ILE A 7 -2.03 -5.60 6.58
C ILE A 7 -0.51 -5.79 6.60
N ILE A 8 0.22 -5.14 5.68
CA ILE A 8 1.68 -5.19 5.62
C ILE A 8 2.26 -3.83 5.92
N THR A 9 3.14 -3.79 6.91
CA THR A 9 3.88 -2.60 7.32
C THR A 9 5.39 -2.88 7.29
N ALA A 10 6.12 -2.12 6.46
CA ALA A 10 7.57 -2.01 6.58
C ALA A 10 7.88 -0.92 7.60
N VAL A 11 8.83 -1.18 8.48
CA VAL A 11 9.22 -0.21 9.52
C VAL A 11 10.72 -0.14 9.69
N HIS A 12 11.27 1.05 9.78
CA HIS A 12 12.65 1.32 10.19
C HIS A 12 12.66 1.95 11.59
N ALA A 13 13.76 1.83 12.31
CA ALA A 13 13.85 2.21 13.71
C ALA A 13 13.28 3.61 14.05
N PRO A 14 13.56 4.68 13.28
CA PRO A 14 13.01 6.01 13.55
C PRO A 14 11.47 6.11 13.44
N GLY A 15 10.83 5.26 12.64
CA GLY A 15 9.37 5.25 12.48
C GLY A 15 8.65 4.35 13.48
N ALA A 16 9.37 3.59 14.30
CA ALA A 16 8.77 2.57 15.17
C ALA A 16 7.86 3.17 16.25
N GLU A 17 8.14 4.38 16.71
CA GLU A 17 7.34 5.07 17.76
C GLU A 17 5.89 5.32 17.34
N TYR A 18 5.58 5.29 16.03
CA TYR A 18 4.23 5.48 15.52
C TYR A 18 3.42 4.19 15.38
N LEU A 19 4.04 3.00 15.49
CA LEU A 19 3.35 1.71 15.42
C LEU A 19 2.15 1.58 16.38
N PRO A 20 2.20 2.12 17.61
CA PRO A 20 1.03 2.11 18.50
C PRO A 20 -0.20 2.83 17.92
N ASP A 21 -0.02 3.94 17.21
CA ASP A 21 -1.11 4.67 16.57
C ASP A 21 -1.68 3.87 15.38
N ALA A 22 -0.79 3.32 14.53
CA ALA A 22 -1.19 2.42 13.44
C ALA A 22 -1.97 1.21 13.97
N TYR A 23 -1.49 0.57 15.04
CA TYR A 23 -2.18 -0.56 15.68
C TYR A 23 -3.54 -0.18 16.25
N LYS A 24 -3.64 0.97 16.92
CA LYS A 24 -4.91 1.47 17.42
C LYS A 24 -5.91 1.62 16.28
N SER A 25 -5.49 2.21 15.17
CA SER A 25 -6.35 2.38 14.00
C SER A 25 -6.82 1.06 13.39
N LEU A 26 -5.99 0.00 13.46
CA LEU A 26 -6.37 -1.36 13.03
C LEU A 26 -7.38 -2.00 13.98
N ARG A 27 -7.19 -1.85 15.29
CA ARG A 27 -8.13 -2.40 16.27
C ARG A 27 -9.52 -1.79 16.22
N GLU A 28 -9.61 -0.56 15.75
CA GLU A 28 -10.86 0.18 15.58
C GLU A 28 -11.56 -0.14 14.25
N GLN A 29 -11.00 -1.03 13.41
CA GLN A 29 -11.67 -1.47 12.19
C GLN A 29 -12.76 -2.48 12.49
N GLU A 30 -13.96 -2.18 12.01
CA GLU A 30 -15.10 -3.09 11.99
C GLU A 30 -15.18 -3.76 10.62
N LEU A 31 -15.12 -5.09 10.60
CA LEU A 31 -15.22 -5.89 9.39
C LEU A 31 -16.58 -6.59 9.30
N PRO A 32 -17.02 -6.97 8.10
CA PRO A 32 -18.21 -7.81 7.94
C PRO A 32 -18.08 -9.15 8.66
N ASP A 33 -19.21 -9.75 9.04
CA ASP A 33 -19.27 -11.03 9.74
C ASP A 33 -18.42 -12.11 9.04
N GLY A 34 -17.64 -12.82 9.85
CA GLY A 34 -16.76 -13.88 9.39
C GLY A 34 -15.44 -13.41 8.77
N TRP A 35 -15.18 -12.12 8.70
CA TRP A 35 -13.90 -11.56 8.30
C TRP A 35 -13.06 -11.14 9.50
N ASP A 36 -11.73 -11.30 9.38
CA ASP A 36 -10.75 -10.84 10.35
C ASP A 36 -9.55 -10.21 9.64
N TRP A 37 -8.62 -9.65 10.41
CA TRP A 37 -7.38 -9.10 9.89
C TRP A 37 -6.14 -9.68 10.60
N GLN A 38 -5.04 -9.71 9.88
CA GLN A 38 -3.70 -10.05 10.34
C GLN A 38 -2.79 -8.86 10.08
N TRP A 39 -1.90 -8.51 11.01
CA TRP A 39 -0.89 -7.48 10.81
C TRP A 39 0.51 -8.07 10.72
N VAL A 40 1.14 -7.92 9.57
CA VAL A 40 2.52 -8.34 9.30
C VAL A 40 3.41 -7.11 9.39
N VAL A 41 4.14 -6.98 10.50
CA VAL A 41 5.16 -5.95 10.72
C VAL A 41 6.51 -6.51 10.33
N GLN A 42 7.21 -5.85 9.41
CA GLN A 42 8.54 -6.25 8.95
C GLN A 42 9.53 -5.12 9.19
N GLU A 43 10.50 -5.34 10.06
CA GLU A 43 11.60 -4.41 10.25
C GLU A 43 12.52 -4.41 9.03
N ASP A 44 12.85 -3.21 8.54
CA ASP A 44 13.90 -2.96 7.57
C ASP A 44 15.24 -2.82 8.31
N GLY A 45 15.77 -3.95 8.72
CA GLY A 45 16.96 -4.08 9.56
C GLY A 45 16.83 -5.21 10.57
N GLU A 46 17.89 -5.42 11.34
CA GLU A 46 18.00 -6.40 12.44
C GLU A 46 18.51 -5.66 13.69
N THR A 47 17.82 -4.59 14.09
CA THR A 47 18.31 -3.69 15.14
C THR A 47 17.71 -3.94 16.51
N ASP A 48 16.62 -4.74 16.58
CA ASP A 48 15.75 -4.93 17.75
C ASP A 48 15.07 -3.64 18.27
N ALA A 49 15.32 -2.51 17.64
CA ALA A 49 14.76 -1.22 18.06
C ALA A 49 13.25 -1.10 17.80
N VAL A 50 12.73 -1.88 16.85
CA VAL A 50 11.30 -1.89 16.49
C VAL A 50 10.49 -2.77 17.45
N ARG A 51 11.08 -3.89 17.90
CA ARG A 51 10.40 -4.91 18.70
C ARG A 51 9.62 -4.38 19.91
N PRO A 52 10.10 -3.40 20.69
CA PRO A 52 9.37 -2.86 21.83
C PRO A 52 8.03 -2.17 21.50
N TYR A 53 7.85 -1.75 20.25
CA TYR A 53 6.63 -1.07 19.78
C TYR A 53 5.63 -2.02 19.12
N VAL A 54 6.01 -3.29 18.91
CA VAL A 54 5.12 -4.29 18.32
C VAL A 54 4.20 -4.84 19.41
N PRO A 55 2.87 -4.77 19.22
CA PRO A 55 1.92 -5.21 20.24
C PRO A 55 1.93 -6.73 20.41
N ASP A 56 1.61 -7.19 21.62
CA ASP A 56 1.35 -8.58 21.93
C ASP A 56 -0.13 -8.91 21.60
N ASP A 57 -0.38 -9.25 20.34
CA ASP A 57 -1.69 -9.65 19.80
C ASP A 57 -1.47 -10.84 18.87
N ALA A 58 -2.28 -11.89 19.02
CA ALA A 58 -2.18 -13.11 18.21
C ALA A 58 -2.34 -12.86 16.69
N ARG A 59 -2.95 -11.75 16.31
CA ARG A 59 -3.09 -11.33 14.90
C ARG A 59 -1.85 -10.62 14.36
N VAL A 60 -0.85 -10.33 15.19
CA VAL A 60 0.35 -9.57 14.81
C VAL A 60 1.53 -10.49 14.64
N SER A 61 2.15 -10.45 13.46
CA SER A 61 3.36 -11.18 13.12
C SER A 61 4.51 -10.21 12.90
N PHE A 62 5.58 -10.33 13.70
CA PHE A 62 6.79 -9.53 13.56
C PHE A 62 7.91 -10.33 12.90
N GLY A 63 8.66 -9.68 12.01
CA GLY A 63 9.87 -10.22 11.41
C GLY A 63 10.92 -9.14 11.22
N GLN A 64 12.16 -9.59 11.14
CA GLN A 64 13.34 -8.77 10.90
C GLN A 64 14.05 -9.28 9.64
N GLY A 65 14.92 -8.47 9.06
CA GLY A 65 15.70 -8.88 7.91
C GLY A 65 16.67 -7.80 7.50
N ARG A 66 17.61 -8.19 6.63
CA ARG A 66 18.62 -7.27 6.12
C ARG A 66 17.98 -5.98 5.61
N ALA A 67 18.55 -4.84 5.97
CA ALA A 67 18.11 -3.53 5.49
C ALA A 67 18.16 -3.45 3.96
N GLY A 68 17.07 -3.09 3.35
CA GLY A 68 16.88 -2.98 1.90
C GLY A 68 15.74 -2.05 1.52
N ARG A 69 15.34 -1.18 2.44
CA ARG A 69 14.22 -0.23 2.34
C ARG A 69 12.85 -0.91 2.30
N ALA A 70 11.82 -0.09 2.23
CA ALA A 70 10.41 -0.52 2.33
C ALA A 70 10.02 -1.60 1.30
N ALA A 71 10.54 -1.52 0.06
CA ALA A 71 10.29 -2.51 -0.98
C ALA A 71 10.68 -3.92 -0.56
N MET A 72 11.91 -4.08 -0.07
CA MET A 72 12.41 -5.38 0.36
C MET A 72 11.68 -5.86 1.61
N ALA A 73 11.52 -4.99 2.60
CA ALA A 73 10.84 -5.32 3.84
C ALA A 73 9.39 -5.78 3.59
N ARG A 74 8.60 -5.03 2.81
CA ARG A 74 7.22 -5.43 2.47
C ARG A 74 7.19 -6.75 1.70
N THR A 75 8.08 -6.94 0.72
CA THR A 75 8.14 -8.17 -0.08
C THR A 75 8.50 -9.39 0.80
N MET A 76 9.44 -9.25 1.74
CA MET A 76 9.75 -10.31 2.71
C MET A 76 8.60 -10.57 3.67
N GLY A 77 7.84 -9.53 4.06
CA GLY A 77 6.62 -9.66 4.85
C GLY A 77 5.54 -10.52 4.19
N LEU A 78 5.48 -10.55 2.85
CA LEU A 78 4.53 -11.40 2.10
C LEU A 78 4.65 -12.88 2.42
N ALA A 79 5.81 -13.36 2.86
CA ALA A 79 5.99 -14.77 3.25
C ALA A 79 5.10 -15.18 4.45
N ARG A 80 4.63 -14.21 5.25
CA ARG A 80 3.75 -14.42 6.39
C ARG A 80 2.31 -13.95 6.15
N ALA A 81 2.03 -13.42 4.95
CA ALA A 81 0.71 -12.95 4.58
C ALA A 81 -0.20 -14.13 4.24
N GLU A 82 -1.25 -14.36 5.01
CA GLU A 82 -2.20 -15.47 4.85
C GLU A 82 -3.54 -15.03 4.25
N GLY A 83 -3.85 -13.74 4.33
CA GLY A 83 -5.11 -13.16 3.86
C GLY A 83 -5.32 -13.28 2.36
N ALA A 84 -6.57 -13.31 1.93
CA ALA A 84 -6.95 -13.25 0.51
C ALA A 84 -6.65 -11.88 -0.11
N TYR A 85 -6.60 -10.85 0.72
CA TYR A 85 -6.28 -9.47 0.35
C TYR A 85 -5.11 -8.94 1.19
N VAL A 86 -4.38 -8.01 0.61
CA VAL A 86 -3.28 -7.30 1.26
C VAL A 86 -3.55 -5.80 1.27
N LYS A 87 -3.54 -5.18 2.44
CA LYS A 87 -3.57 -3.73 2.65
C LYS A 87 -2.18 -3.22 2.94
N VAL A 88 -1.76 -2.16 2.26
CA VAL A 88 -0.57 -1.40 2.66
C VAL A 88 -0.94 -0.46 3.80
N LEU A 89 -0.11 -0.40 4.83
CA LEU A 89 -0.18 0.60 5.90
C LEU A 89 1.26 0.94 6.32
N ASP A 90 1.66 2.17 6.14
CA ASP A 90 2.98 2.61 6.59
C ASP A 90 3.01 2.76 8.11
N ALA A 91 4.19 2.61 8.71
CA ALA A 91 4.35 2.53 10.17
C ALA A 91 3.87 3.79 10.91
N ASP A 92 3.93 4.92 10.24
CA ASP A 92 3.59 6.25 10.75
C ASP A 92 2.17 6.74 10.36
N ASP A 93 1.41 5.92 9.60
CA ASP A 93 0.08 6.25 9.12
C ASP A 93 -1.04 5.60 9.95
N MET A 94 -2.27 6.06 9.74
CA MET A 94 -3.46 5.52 10.40
C MET A 94 -4.59 5.30 9.41
N LEU A 95 -5.33 4.20 9.58
CA LEU A 95 -6.59 3.99 8.87
C LEU A 95 -7.73 4.79 9.54
N THR A 96 -8.64 5.30 8.75
CA THR A 96 -9.89 5.86 9.29
C THR A 96 -10.89 4.74 9.62
N PRO A 97 -11.90 4.97 10.48
CA PRO A 97 -12.94 3.99 10.76
C PRO A 97 -13.60 3.45 9.49
N GLY A 98 -13.75 2.13 9.41
CA GLY A 98 -14.40 1.44 8.30
C GLY A 98 -13.60 1.37 7.00
N ALA A 99 -12.34 1.82 6.96
CA ALA A 99 -11.52 1.80 5.74
C ALA A 99 -11.36 0.39 5.17
N LEU A 100 -11.02 -0.60 6.00
CA LEU A 100 -10.87 -1.99 5.53
C LEU A 100 -12.18 -2.58 5.01
N ALA A 101 -13.30 -2.27 5.65
CA ALA A 101 -14.60 -2.77 5.22
C ALA A 101 -15.03 -2.18 3.87
N ARG A 102 -14.70 -0.91 3.60
CA ARG A 102 -14.97 -0.26 2.31
C ARG A 102 -14.11 -0.86 1.20
N ASP A 103 -12.80 -1.02 1.44
CA ASP A 103 -11.88 -1.63 0.49
C ASP A 103 -12.29 -3.09 0.16
N LEU A 104 -12.65 -3.86 1.20
CA LEU A 104 -13.10 -5.24 1.05
C LEU A 104 -14.38 -5.32 0.22
N ARG A 105 -15.37 -4.50 0.55
CA ARG A 105 -16.65 -4.44 -0.18
C ARG A 105 -16.43 -4.12 -1.65
N ALA A 106 -15.58 -3.13 -1.96
CA ALA A 106 -15.27 -2.76 -3.33
C ALA A 106 -14.77 -3.95 -4.18
N LEU A 107 -13.90 -4.81 -3.62
CA LEU A 107 -13.39 -5.96 -4.36
C LEU A 107 -14.30 -7.20 -4.28
N MET A 108 -15.16 -7.32 -3.28
CA MET A 108 -16.15 -8.40 -3.22
C MET A 108 -17.29 -8.18 -4.21
N ASP A 109 -17.79 -6.94 -4.30
CA ASP A 109 -18.89 -6.57 -5.20
C ASP A 109 -18.43 -6.54 -6.66
N HIS A 110 -17.13 -6.42 -6.91
CA HIS A 110 -16.53 -6.35 -8.24
C HIS A 110 -15.38 -7.37 -8.40
N PRO A 111 -15.68 -8.64 -8.64
CA PRO A 111 -14.66 -9.70 -8.71
C PRO A 111 -13.66 -9.58 -9.89
N ASP A 112 -13.98 -8.77 -10.88
CA ASP A 112 -13.10 -8.43 -12.02
C ASP A 112 -12.03 -7.40 -11.69
N LEU A 113 -12.12 -6.73 -10.52
CA LEU A 113 -11.14 -5.76 -10.06
C LEU A 113 -10.02 -6.45 -9.26
N GLY A 114 -8.78 -6.07 -9.54
CA GLY A 114 -7.60 -6.64 -8.84
C GLY A 114 -7.17 -5.86 -7.60
N TRP A 115 -7.56 -4.58 -7.49
CA TRP A 115 -7.12 -3.69 -6.43
C TRP A 115 -8.12 -2.57 -6.15
N ALA A 116 -8.04 -2.01 -4.96
CA ALA A 116 -8.78 -0.83 -4.54
C ALA A 116 -7.84 0.20 -3.90
N THR A 117 -8.29 1.43 -3.84
CA THR A 117 -7.62 2.57 -3.22
C THR A 117 -8.67 3.53 -2.68
N CYS A 118 -8.28 4.45 -1.83
CA CYS A 118 -9.19 5.42 -1.24
C CYS A 118 -8.53 6.81 -1.15
N ARG A 119 -9.34 7.81 -0.80
CA ARG A 119 -8.82 9.13 -0.47
C ARG A 119 -7.89 9.03 0.74
N ALA A 120 -6.76 9.75 0.66
CA ALA A 120 -5.88 10.02 1.77
C ALA A 120 -5.94 11.49 2.16
N LEU A 121 -5.69 11.79 3.43
CA LEU A 121 -5.46 13.15 3.91
C LEU A 121 -4.09 13.21 4.58
N ASP A 122 -3.32 14.27 4.32
CA ASP A 122 -2.15 14.59 5.11
C ASP A 122 -2.58 14.93 6.54
N LEU A 123 -2.00 14.26 7.54
CA LEU A 123 -2.16 14.58 8.96
C LEU A 123 -0.97 15.42 9.41
N LEU A 124 -1.20 16.67 9.70
CA LEU A 124 -0.16 17.61 10.12
C LEU A 124 0.17 17.47 11.62
N PRO A 125 1.35 17.97 12.06
CA PRO A 125 1.78 17.86 13.46
C PRO A 125 0.83 18.50 14.48
N ASP A 126 0.03 19.46 14.06
CA ASP A 126 -0.99 20.13 14.90
C ASP A 126 -2.32 19.36 14.96
N GLY A 127 -2.41 18.20 14.30
CA GLY A 127 -3.60 17.36 14.22
C GLY A 127 -4.61 17.78 13.13
N SER A 128 -4.36 18.87 12.42
CA SER A 128 -5.18 19.26 11.26
C SER A 128 -4.92 18.35 10.05
N THR A 129 -5.85 18.35 9.10
CA THR A 129 -5.73 17.52 7.89
C THR A 129 -5.83 18.34 6.63
N VAL A 130 -5.08 17.95 5.59
CA VAL A 130 -5.08 18.58 4.26
C VAL A 130 -5.34 17.52 3.20
N GLY A 131 -6.27 17.78 2.29
CA GLY A 131 -6.62 16.89 1.19
C GLY A 131 -5.70 17.06 -0.03
N PHE A 132 -5.75 16.09 -0.92
CA PHE A 132 -5.09 16.15 -2.23
C PHE A 132 -6.10 16.58 -3.29
N GLU A 133 -5.65 17.47 -4.18
CA GLU A 133 -6.40 17.81 -5.38
C GLU A 133 -6.17 16.76 -6.47
N GLY A 134 -7.22 16.45 -7.24
CA GLY A 134 -7.11 15.58 -8.39
C GLY A 134 -7.49 14.11 -8.16
N ASP A 135 -8.04 13.77 -6.99
CA ASP A 135 -8.67 12.46 -6.78
C ASP A 135 -9.69 12.17 -7.90
N PRO A 136 -9.74 10.92 -8.41
CA PRO A 136 -10.78 10.55 -9.36
C PRO A 136 -12.16 10.52 -8.70
N PRO A 137 -13.24 10.52 -9.48
CA PRO A 137 -14.57 10.23 -8.93
C PRO A 137 -14.61 8.82 -8.34
N GLN A 138 -15.47 8.62 -7.33
CA GLN A 138 -15.69 7.27 -6.79
C GLN A 138 -16.13 6.31 -7.88
N GLY A 139 -15.52 5.13 -7.90
CA GLY A 139 -15.87 4.10 -8.87
C GLY A 139 -14.66 3.38 -9.48
N PRO A 140 -14.92 2.65 -10.58
CA PRO A 140 -13.89 1.87 -11.24
C PRO A 140 -12.84 2.75 -11.93
N ILE A 141 -11.56 2.40 -11.72
CA ILE A 141 -10.43 2.96 -12.44
C ILE A 141 -10.11 2.04 -13.62
N ALA A 142 -10.15 2.58 -14.82
CA ALA A 142 -9.88 1.82 -16.03
C ALA A 142 -8.41 1.34 -16.08
N ARG A 143 -8.18 0.20 -16.70
CA ARG A 143 -6.84 -0.33 -16.95
C ARG A 143 -6.02 0.68 -17.76
N GLY A 144 -4.81 1.01 -17.31
CA GLY A 144 -3.92 1.97 -17.96
C GLY A 144 -4.14 3.44 -17.58
N ALA A 145 -5.31 3.80 -16.99
CA ALA A 145 -5.67 5.19 -16.71
C ALA A 145 -4.69 5.89 -15.74
N VAL A 146 -4.18 5.17 -14.74
CA VAL A 146 -3.22 5.74 -13.77
C VAL A 146 -1.90 6.11 -14.43
N LEU A 147 -1.41 5.27 -15.35
CA LEU A 147 -0.18 5.56 -16.09
C LEU A 147 -0.36 6.76 -17.05
N GLU A 148 -1.51 6.86 -17.70
CA GLU A 148 -1.84 7.98 -18.57
C GLU A 148 -1.91 9.30 -17.80
N PHE A 149 -2.62 9.29 -16.66
CA PHE A 149 -2.69 10.44 -15.77
C PHE A 149 -1.29 10.86 -15.27
N TRP A 150 -0.50 9.90 -14.81
CA TRP A 150 0.85 10.12 -14.28
C TRP A 150 1.77 10.79 -15.30
N ARG A 151 1.71 10.38 -16.57
CA ARG A 151 2.46 11.01 -17.67
C ARG A 151 2.03 12.45 -17.95
N SER A 152 0.74 12.71 -17.85
CA SER A 152 0.13 14.01 -18.19
C SER A 152 0.18 15.01 -17.04
N ASN A 153 0.57 14.58 -15.82
CA ASN A 153 0.50 15.39 -14.61
C ASN A 153 1.84 15.39 -13.84
N ASP A 154 2.94 15.64 -14.55
CA ASP A 154 4.28 15.76 -13.97
C ASP A 154 4.66 14.61 -13.03
N HIS A 155 4.33 13.40 -13.43
CA HIS A 155 4.59 12.16 -12.69
C HIS A 155 3.94 12.14 -11.28
N ARG A 156 2.83 12.84 -11.08
CA ARG A 156 1.99 12.70 -9.90
C ARG A 156 1.04 11.53 -10.08
N ALA A 157 0.99 10.64 -9.11
CA ALA A 157 -0.01 9.57 -9.12
C ALA A 157 -1.40 10.16 -8.86
N GLN A 158 -2.41 9.67 -9.62
CA GLN A 158 -3.80 10.10 -9.47
C GLN A 158 -4.40 9.71 -8.12
N VAL A 159 -3.90 8.62 -7.54
CA VAL A 159 -4.30 8.08 -6.23
C VAL A 159 -3.09 7.84 -5.37
N HIS A 160 -3.24 7.92 -4.05
CA HIS A 160 -2.12 7.78 -3.13
C HIS A 160 -1.69 6.30 -3.01
N PRO A 161 -0.44 5.94 -3.36
CA PRO A 161 -0.02 4.53 -3.39
C PRO A 161 -0.02 3.84 -2.00
N ALA A 162 0.12 4.59 -0.90
CA ALA A 162 0.02 4.04 0.45
C ALA A 162 -1.38 3.55 0.82
N THR A 163 -2.40 3.82 -0.01
CA THR A 163 -3.78 3.37 0.24
C THR A 163 -4.13 2.03 -0.42
N LEU A 164 -3.19 1.40 -1.10
CA LEU A 164 -3.44 0.19 -1.88
C LEU A 164 -4.01 -0.95 -1.04
N PHE A 165 -5.09 -1.55 -1.56
CA PHE A 165 -5.71 -2.79 -1.12
C PHE A 165 -5.78 -3.72 -2.33
N VAL A 166 -5.14 -4.88 -2.26
CA VAL A 166 -4.82 -5.69 -3.44
C VAL A 166 -5.20 -7.15 -3.21
N ARG A 167 -5.73 -7.84 -4.22
CA ARG A 167 -5.85 -9.30 -4.19
C ARG A 167 -4.45 -9.91 -4.06
N ARG A 168 -4.26 -10.76 -3.06
CA ARG A 168 -2.92 -11.31 -2.73
C ARG A 168 -2.31 -12.10 -3.88
N ASP A 169 -3.11 -12.86 -4.62
CA ASP A 169 -2.65 -13.62 -5.78
C ASP A 169 -2.11 -12.72 -6.91
N LEU A 170 -2.76 -11.58 -7.16
CA LEU A 170 -2.26 -10.58 -8.09
C LEU A 170 -0.96 -9.95 -7.60
N LEU A 171 -0.88 -9.59 -6.32
CA LEU A 171 0.35 -9.03 -5.74
C LEU A 171 1.53 -9.99 -5.85
N LEU A 172 1.30 -11.27 -5.57
CA LEU A 172 2.32 -12.33 -5.73
C LEU A 172 2.70 -12.55 -7.20
N ALA A 173 1.74 -12.56 -8.11
CA ALA A 173 2.00 -12.70 -9.55
C ALA A 173 2.86 -11.55 -10.11
N LEU A 174 2.73 -10.35 -9.54
CA LEU A 174 3.56 -9.19 -9.88
C LEU A 174 4.93 -9.19 -9.18
N GLY A 175 5.19 -10.14 -8.27
CA GLY A 175 6.45 -10.25 -7.52
C GLY A 175 6.57 -9.27 -6.35
N GLY A 176 5.46 -8.74 -5.84
CA GLY A 176 5.47 -7.74 -4.77
C GLY A 176 5.95 -6.36 -5.23
N TRP A 177 6.72 -5.70 -4.39
CA TRP A 177 7.27 -4.36 -4.68
C TRP A 177 8.59 -4.47 -5.45
N MET A 178 8.78 -3.56 -6.41
CA MET A 178 10.07 -3.47 -7.15
C MET A 178 11.20 -3.09 -6.17
N ALA A 179 12.38 -3.67 -6.37
CA ALA A 179 13.59 -3.36 -5.61
C ALA A 179 14.13 -1.96 -5.99
N LEU A 180 13.34 -0.92 -5.74
CA LEU A 180 13.70 0.47 -5.96
C LEU A 180 14.02 1.15 -4.62
N PRO A 181 14.94 2.12 -4.60
CA PRO A 181 15.29 2.85 -3.37
C PRO A 181 14.18 3.79 -2.91
N ALA A 182 13.26 4.17 -3.81
CA ALA A 182 12.04 4.94 -3.57
C ALA A 182 11.08 4.71 -4.73
N SER A 183 9.81 5.14 -4.61
CA SER A 183 8.76 4.97 -5.64
C SER A 183 8.41 3.50 -5.93
N GLU A 184 8.73 2.58 -5.05
CA GLU A 184 8.39 1.16 -5.16
C GLU A 184 6.88 0.94 -5.11
N ASP A 185 6.18 1.74 -4.34
CA ASP A 185 4.73 1.80 -4.19
C ASP A 185 4.06 2.35 -5.45
N THR A 186 4.60 3.43 -6.02
CA THR A 186 4.19 3.94 -7.34
C THR A 186 4.42 2.88 -8.42
N GLY A 187 5.57 2.20 -8.38
CA GLY A 187 5.87 1.10 -9.29
C GLY A 187 4.88 -0.06 -9.19
N LEU A 188 4.41 -0.39 -7.97
CA LEU A 188 3.37 -1.37 -7.76
C LEU A 188 2.02 -0.89 -8.30
N LEU A 189 1.60 0.34 -7.98
CA LEU A 189 0.36 0.94 -8.48
C LEU A 189 0.29 0.91 -10.01
N MET A 190 1.37 1.31 -10.70
CA MET A 190 1.45 1.29 -12.15
C MET A 190 1.34 -0.13 -12.71
N ALA A 191 1.98 -1.12 -12.07
CA ALA A 191 1.91 -2.51 -12.48
C ALA A 191 0.51 -3.10 -12.28
N LEU A 192 -0.13 -2.83 -11.14
CA LEU A 192 -1.51 -3.25 -10.86
C LEU A 192 -2.48 -2.69 -11.91
N ASN A 193 -2.39 -1.39 -12.19
CA ASN A 193 -3.28 -0.75 -13.15
C ASN A 193 -2.97 -1.15 -14.62
N ALA A 194 -1.74 -1.57 -14.91
CA ALA A 194 -1.38 -2.09 -16.23
C ALA A 194 -2.04 -3.44 -16.55
N VAL A 195 -2.31 -4.28 -15.56
CA VAL A 195 -2.87 -5.63 -15.77
C VAL A 195 -4.31 -5.78 -15.33
N SER A 196 -4.81 -4.90 -14.48
CA SER A 196 -6.17 -4.99 -13.90
C SER A 196 -6.81 -3.61 -13.77
N ARG A 197 -8.14 -3.59 -13.75
CA ARG A 197 -8.92 -2.45 -13.30
C ARG A 197 -8.83 -2.33 -11.78
N GLY A 198 -8.98 -1.11 -11.26
CA GLY A 198 -9.06 -0.85 -9.83
C GLY A 198 -10.37 -0.17 -9.43
N TRP A 199 -10.49 0.14 -8.14
CA TRP A 199 -11.60 0.91 -7.57
C TRP A 199 -11.05 2.08 -6.74
N PHE A 200 -11.68 3.25 -6.87
CA PHE A 200 -11.44 4.38 -5.98
C PHE A 200 -12.62 4.64 -5.06
N THR A 201 -12.38 4.72 -3.77
CA THR A 201 -13.36 5.12 -2.75
C THR A 201 -13.10 6.58 -2.34
N ALA A 202 -14.06 7.46 -2.60
CA ALA A 202 -13.93 8.90 -2.31
C ALA A 202 -13.96 9.24 -0.82
N GLU A 203 -14.41 8.31 0.01
CA GLU A 203 -14.35 8.45 1.46
C GLU A 203 -12.90 8.27 1.95
N THR A 204 -12.47 9.12 2.88
CA THR A 204 -11.11 9.06 3.42
C THR A 204 -10.87 7.73 4.11
N GLY A 205 -9.83 7.02 3.71
CA GLY A 205 -9.44 5.73 4.29
C GLY A 205 -8.07 5.77 4.99
N LEU A 206 -7.27 6.80 4.73
CA LEU A 206 -5.92 6.92 5.28
C LEU A 206 -5.66 8.34 5.78
N LEU A 207 -5.06 8.46 6.97
CA LEU A 207 -4.40 9.65 7.46
C LEU A 207 -2.89 9.47 7.28
N TYR A 208 -2.31 10.17 6.32
CA TYR A 208 -0.90 10.15 5.98
C TYR A 208 -0.14 11.14 6.85
N ARG A 209 0.62 10.65 7.82
CA ARG A 209 1.30 11.50 8.82
C ARG A 209 2.44 12.30 8.21
N LYS A 210 2.52 13.58 8.56
CA LYS A 210 3.63 14.47 8.24
C LYS A 210 4.49 14.71 9.48
N TRP A 211 5.78 14.35 9.38
CA TRP A 211 6.74 14.58 10.44
C TRP A 211 8.16 14.76 9.86
N PRO A 212 9.09 15.43 10.56
CA PRO A 212 10.41 15.80 9.99
C PRO A 212 11.31 14.61 9.60
N GLY A 213 11.09 13.45 10.17
CA GLY A 213 11.91 12.23 9.94
C GLY A 213 11.41 11.32 8.83
N GLN A 214 10.40 11.71 8.06
CA GLN A 214 9.85 10.88 6.98
C GLN A 214 10.89 10.53 5.93
N VAL A 215 10.81 9.29 5.42
CA VAL A 215 11.67 8.79 4.34
C VAL A 215 11.55 9.63 3.07
N THR A 216 10.38 10.20 2.81
CA THR A 216 10.12 11.07 1.65
C THR A 216 10.93 12.37 1.64
N SER A 217 11.50 12.79 2.78
CA SER A 217 12.42 13.93 2.87
C SER A 217 13.89 13.59 2.56
N GLN A 218 14.22 12.32 2.37
CA GLN A 218 15.59 11.87 2.13
C GLN A 218 16.05 12.09 0.68
N SER A 219 17.36 12.10 0.46
CA SER A 219 18.00 12.34 -0.84
C SER A 219 17.52 11.42 -1.96
N ALA A 220 17.16 10.17 -1.65
CA ALA A 220 16.59 9.25 -2.62
C ALA A 220 15.31 9.78 -3.29
N HIS A 221 14.57 10.68 -2.65
CA HIS A 221 13.37 11.30 -3.24
C HIS A 221 13.67 12.61 -3.97
N THR A 222 14.80 13.27 -3.67
CA THR A 222 15.14 14.61 -4.17
C THR A 222 16.19 14.58 -5.28
N ASP A 223 16.98 13.51 -5.43
CA ASP A 223 17.94 13.36 -6.52
C ASP A 223 17.19 13.20 -7.85
N GLU A 224 17.38 14.17 -8.75
CA GLU A 224 16.63 14.27 -10.01
C GLU A 224 17.05 13.18 -11.00
N ALA A 225 18.33 12.85 -11.10
CA ALA A 225 18.84 11.82 -12.02
C ALA A 225 18.37 10.43 -11.58
N GLU A 226 18.45 10.14 -10.28
CA GLU A 226 17.97 8.87 -9.73
C GLU A 226 16.43 8.77 -9.87
N ARG A 227 15.70 9.85 -9.67
CA ARG A 227 14.24 9.90 -9.87
C ARG A 227 13.87 9.60 -11.32
N ALA A 228 14.57 10.22 -12.30
CA ALA A 228 14.33 9.97 -13.71
C ALA A 228 14.57 8.49 -14.09
N ALA A 229 15.63 7.88 -13.58
CA ALA A 229 15.93 6.46 -13.81
C ALA A 229 14.84 5.54 -13.21
N ARG A 230 14.37 5.81 -11.99
CA ARG A 230 13.26 5.06 -11.38
C ARG A 230 11.98 5.17 -12.19
N PHE A 231 11.62 6.38 -12.62
CA PHE A 231 10.42 6.61 -13.40
C PHE A 231 10.49 5.91 -14.76
N ALA A 232 11.66 5.92 -15.42
CA ALA A 232 11.85 5.21 -16.66
C ALA A 232 11.63 3.70 -16.54
N VAL A 233 12.14 3.06 -15.47
CA VAL A 233 11.95 1.61 -15.29
C VAL A 233 10.51 1.27 -14.85
N VAL A 234 9.87 2.10 -14.02
CA VAL A 234 8.46 1.95 -13.65
C VAL A 234 7.56 2.01 -14.87
N GLU A 235 7.77 3.00 -15.72
CA GLU A 235 7.01 3.18 -16.96
C GLU A 235 7.24 2.03 -17.94
N ALA A 236 8.51 1.63 -18.16
CA ALA A 236 8.84 0.52 -19.04
C ALA A 236 8.16 -0.79 -18.60
N ARG A 237 8.20 -1.10 -17.29
CA ARG A 237 7.51 -2.26 -16.72
C ARG A 237 6.00 -2.18 -16.96
N ALA A 238 5.38 -1.05 -16.68
CA ALA A 238 3.94 -0.87 -16.86
C ALA A 238 3.52 -1.06 -18.34
N ARG A 239 4.31 -0.55 -19.28
CA ARG A 239 4.06 -0.76 -20.73
C ARG A 239 4.14 -2.22 -21.13
N VAL A 240 5.14 -2.95 -20.67
CA VAL A 240 5.28 -4.39 -20.98
C VAL A 240 4.10 -5.17 -20.39
N LEU A 241 3.75 -4.92 -19.14
CA LEU A 241 2.61 -5.56 -18.49
C LEU A 241 1.28 -5.24 -19.19
N ALA A 242 1.10 -4.01 -19.67
CA ALA A 242 -0.11 -3.62 -20.41
C ALA A 242 -0.28 -4.35 -21.74
N ALA A 243 0.84 -4.77 -22.37
CA ALA A 243 0.82 -5.54 -23.61
C ALA A 243 0.55 -7.04 -23.39
N MET A 244 0.60 -7.52 -22.16
CA MET A 244 0.23 -8.90 -21.81
C MET A 244 -1.29 -9.03 -21.68
N ASP A 245 -1.80 -10.26 -21.80
CA ASP A 245 -3.20 -10.53 -21.45
C ASP A 245 -3.46 -10.10 -20.01
N GLY A 246 -4.57 -9.38 -19.79
CA GLY A 246 -4.90 -8.85 -18.48
C GLY A 246 -5.07 -9.95 -17.44
N TRP A 247 -4.77 -9.65 -16.19
CA TRP A 247 -5.00 -10.54 -15.07
C TRP A 247 -6.50 -10.85 -14.90
N ARG A 248 -6.82 -12.11 -14.62
CA ARG A 248 -8.18 -12.57 -14.33
C ARG A 248 -8.16 -13.32 -12.99
N HIS A 249 -9.04 -12.88 -12.09
CA HIS A 249 -9.25 -13.62 -10.85
C HIS A 249 -10.00 -14.91 -11.15
N ASP A 250 -9.44 -16.05 -10.75
CA ASP A 250 -10.16 -17.33 -10.77
C ASP A 250 -10.92 -17.51 -9.44
N ALA A 251 -12.20 -17.16 -9.46
CA ALA A 251 -13.07 -17.28 -8.29
C ALA A 251 -13.29 -18.73 -7.80
N ARG A 252 -12.68 -19.73 -8.47
CA ARG A 252 -12.82 -21.16 -8.15
C ARG A 252 -11.65 -21.73 -7.33
N ARG A 253 -10.70 -20.91 -6.92
CA ARG A 253 -9.56 -21.36 -6.09
C ARG A 253 -9.71 -20.93 -4.64
#